data_2776761b86ab1a39fb408dbd240b768b
#
_entry.id   2776761b86ab1a39fb408dbd240b768b
#
_cell.length_a   1.000
_cell.length_b   1.000
_cell.length_c   1.000
_cell.angle_alpha   90.00
_cell.angle_beta   90.00
_cell.angle_gamma   90.00
#
_symmetry.space_group_name_H-M   'P 1'
#
loop_
_entity.id
_entity.type
_entity.pdbx_description
1 polymer ?
#
loop_
_entity_poly.entity_id
_entity_poly.type
_entity_poly.pdbx_seq_one_letter_code
_entity_poly.pdbx_strand_id
1 'polypeptide(L)'
;GDVTTILLWVGKNVTAMHQISHVFFPALINLLVPLTIANFWLFKKDATLRVMSEEEMADEYAPEIPNHSRRVIFVIGVLSLALVPVFQMVTDLPPFLGVLLGLVVLWFYTDIMYSKLHMHESNKLRISQLLPNIDLATIFFFLGILMAVGALETSGQLGLMSAFLDKHVHEPYLISFVIGVLSSCVDNVALVAATMGMYPIVPDAANLTPYAQFFVSDGGFWTFLAYCAVTGG
;
A
#
# COMPACT_ATOMS: atom_id res chain seq x y z
N GLY A 1 -2.48 -0.81 4.39
CA GLY A 1 -1.92 0.26 3.64
C GLY A 1 -1.79 -0.15 2.20
N ASP A 2 -2.10 0.77 1.37
CA ASP A 2 -1.96 0.66 -0.06
C ASP A 2 -0.78 1.53 -0.54
N VAL A 3 -0.83 1.98 -1.77
CA VAL A 3 0.17 2.85 -2.40
C VAL A 3 0.47 4.10 -1.56
N THR A 4 -0.50 4.66 -0.83
CA THR A 4 -0.31 5.87 0.00
C THR A 4 0.67 5.66 1.15
N THR A 5 0.57 4.55 1.86
CA THR A 5 1.52 4.20 2.93
C THR A 5 2.92 3.95 2.36
N ILE A 6 3.00 3.29 1.18
CA ILE A 6 4.27 3.08 0.49
C ILE A 6 4.88 4.42 0.06
N LEU A 7 4.07 5.37 -0.43
CA LEU A 7 4.53 6.69 -0.83
C LEU A 7 5.16 7.46 0.36
N LEU A 8 4.48 7.48 1.52
CA LEU A 8 5.00 8.08 2.74
C LEU A 8 6.29 7.39 3.24
N TRP A 9 6.37 6.08 3.11
CA TRP A 9 7.56 5.32 3.48
C TRP A 9 8.74 5.58 2.54
N VAL A 10 8.52 5.59 1.22
CA VAL A 10 9.55 5.94 0.22
C VAL A 10 10.02 7.38 0.41
N GLY A 11 9.10 8.29 0.73
CA GLY A 11 9.39 9.69 1.05
C GLY A 11 10.11 9.90 2.39
N LYS A 12 10.33 8.83 3.18
CA LYS A 12 10.93 8.88 4.53
C LYS A 12 10.11 9.66 5.57
N ASN A 13 8.84 9.91 5.29
CA ASN A 13 7.91 10.55 6.23
C ASN A 13 7.56 9.62 7.39
N VAL A 14 7.48 8.29 7.11
CA VAL A 14 7.23 7.25 8.12
C VAL A 14 8.18 6.07 7.92
N THR A 15 8.54 5.41 9.01
CA THR A 15 9.26 4.13 8.97
C THR A 15 8.28 2.96 9.05
N ALA A 16 8.63 1.82 8.45
CA ALA A 16 7.77 0.64 8.44
C ALA A 16 7.46 0.14 9.86
N MET A 17 8.45 0.13 10.75
CA MET A 17 8.28 -0.34 12.13
C MET A 17 7.37 0.58 12.94
N HIS A 18 7.54 1.90 12.80
CA HIS A 18 6.68 2.88 13.47
C HIS A 18 5.24 2.75 13.01
N GLN A 19 5.02 2.65 11.69
CA GLN A 19 3.71 2.49 11.11
C GLN A 19 2.99 1.22 11.60
N ILE A 20 3.69 0.08 11.61
CA ILE A 20 3.12 -1.18 12.10
C ILE A 20 2.75 -1.06 13.58
N SER A 21 3.63 -0.53 14.41
CA SER A 21 3.39 -0.48 15.86
C SER A 21 2.24 0.47 16.28
N HIS A 22 2.06 1.59 15.56
CA HIS A 22 1.08 2.61 15.94
C HIS A 22 -0.25 2.48 15.20
N VAL A 23 -0.25 1.99 13.96
CA VAL A 23 -1.46 1.94 13.12
C VAL A 23 -2.12 0.57 13.10
N PHE A 24 -1.43 -0.50 13.52
CA PHE A 24 -1.97 -1.86 13.51
C PHE A 24 -3.28 -1.99 14.29
N PHE A 25 -3.32 -1.54 15.54
CA PHE A 25 -4.54 -1.64 16.37
C PHE A 25 -5.69 -0.79 15.85
N PRO A 26 -5.50 0.50 15.50
CA PRO A 26 -6.56 1.28 14.85
C PRO A 26 -7.07 0.65 13.55
N ALA A 27 -6.18 0.13 12.71
CA ALA A 27 -6.56 -0.54 11.47
C ALA A 27 -7.35 -1.84 11.72
N LEU A 28 -6.98 -2.60 12.75
CA LEU A 28 -7.71 -3.81 13.15
C LEU A 28 -9.15 -3.47 13.63
N ILE A 29 -9.31 -2.42 14.41
CA ILE A 29 -10.63 -1.94 14.84
C ILE A 29 -11.45 -1.51 13.63
N ASN A 30 -10.84 -0.77 12.71
CA ASN A 30 -11.49 -0.30 11.48
C ASN A 30 -11.93 -1.45 10.55
N LEU A 31 -11.25 -2.59 10.60
CA LEU A 31 -11.66 -3.82 9.91
C LEU A 31 -12.79 -4.54 10.66
N LEU A 32 -12.66 -4.70 11.99
CA LEU A 32 -13.58 -5.52 12.78
C LEU A 32 -14.95 -4.87 12.95
N VAL A 33 -15.02 -3.54 13.07
CA VAL A 33 -16.30 -2.83 13.28
C VAL A 33 -17.24 -3.01 12.09
N PRO A 34 -16.88 -2.72 10.84
CA PRO A 34 -17.75 -2.97 9.69
C PRO A 34 -18.08 -4.44 9.49
N LEU A 35 -17.12 -5.34 9.75
CA LEU A 35 -17.32 -6.78 9.62
C LEU A 35 -18.38 -7.29 10.62
N THR A 36 -18.33 -6.83 11.88
CA THR A 36 -19.32 -7.18 12.89
C THR A 36 -20.70 -6.60 12.56
N ILE A 37 -20.78 -5.35 12.13
CA ILE A 37 -22.01 -4.72 11.67
C ILE A 37 -22.59 -5.49 10.48
N ALA A 38 -21.77 -5.82 9.49
CA ALA A 38 -22.20 -6.59 8.34
C ALA A 38 -22.72 -7.98 8.76
N ASN A 39 -22.02 -8.66 9.66
CA ASN A 39 -22.43 -9.98 10.15
C ASN A 39 -23.78 -9.94 10.89
N PHE A 40 -24.02 -8.91 11.71
CA PHE A 40 -25.28 -8.81 12.46
C PHE A 40 -26.45 -8.24 11.64
N TRP A 41 -26.17 -7.39 10.68
CA TRP A 41 -27.20 -6.60 9.97
C TRP A 41 -27.48 -7.09 8.54
N LEU A 42 -26.44 -7.45 7.77
CA LEU A 42 -26.59 -7.90 6.38
C LEU A 42 -26.77 -9.41 6.26
N PHE A 43 -26.03 -10.21 7.04
CA PHE A 43 -26.14 -11.65 6.95
C PHE A 43 -27.27 -12.15 7.86
N LYS A 44 -28.46 -12.34 7.26
CA LYS A 44 -29.53 -13.11 7.91
C LYS A 44 -29.02 -14.53 8.16
N LYS A 45 -29.47 -15.15 9.24
CA LYS A 45 -29.09 -16.51 9.70
C LYS A 45 -29.15 -17.63 8.62
N ASP A 46 -29.81 -17.38 7.51
CA ASP A 46 -30.01 -18.34 6.41
C ASP A 46 -29.17 -18.04 5.16
N ALA A 47 -28.24 -17.10 5.20
CA ALA A 47 -27.29 -16.89 4.11
C ALA A 47 -26.24 -18.00 4.10
N THR A 48 -26.58 -19.13 3.48
CA THR A 48 -25.58 -20.16 3.15
C THR A 48 -24.67 -19.59 2.08
N LEU A 49 -23.43 -19.28 2.45
CA LEU A 49 -22.39 -19.04 1.46
C LEU A 49 -22.25 -20.31 0.64
N ARG A 50 -22.54 -20.24 -0.66
CA ARG A 50 -22.23 -21.34 -1.58
C ARG A 50 -20.71 -21.43 -1.67
N VAL A 51 -20.15 -22.29 -0.84
CA VAL A 51 -18.75 -22.68 -0.99
C VAL A 51 -18.70 -23.56 -2.24
N MET A 52 -17.93 -23.20 -3.23
CA MET A 52 -17.69 -24.04 -4.40
C MET A 52 -17.17 -25.39 -3.90
N SER A 53 -17.72 -26.48 -4.43
CA SER A 53 -17.25 -27.82 -4.08
C SER A 53 -15.80 -28.00 -4.54
N GLU A 54 -15.06 -28.92 -3.90
CA GLU A 54 -13.69 -29.23 -4.33
C GLU A 54 -13.63 -29.67 -5.81
N GLU A 55 -14.69 -30.28 -6.32
CA GLU A 55 -14.82 -30.69 -7.71
C GLU A 55 -15.01 -29.49 -8.65
N GLU A 56 -15.85 -28.51 -8.28
CA GLU A 56 -16.03 -27.25 -9.04
C GLU A 56 -14.73 -26.42 -9.06
N MET A 57 -13.97 -26.40 -7.96
CA MET A 57 -12.67 -25.74 -7.91
C MET A 57 -11.59 -26.50 -8.73
N ALA A 58 -11.65 -27.81 -8.81
CA ALA A 58 -10.72 -28.62 -9.59
C ALA A 58 -10.90 -28.45 -11.11
N ASP A 59 -12.13 -28.22 -11.57
CA ASP A 59 -12.42 -27.99 -12.98
C ASP A 59 -12.04 -26.56 -13.45
N GLU A 60 -12.10 -25.55 -12.56
CA GLU A 60 -11.82 -24.17 -12.90
C GLU A 60 -10.33 -23.80 -12.75
N TYR A 61 -9.62 -24.46 -11.84
CA TYR A 61 -8.17 -24.24 -11.62
C TYR A 61 -7.38 -25.45 -12.11
N ALA A 62 -6.54 -25.24 -13.13
CA ALA A 62 -5.71 -26.25 -13.77
C ALA A 62 -5.23 -27.36 -12.81
N PRO A 63 -5.70 -28.61 -12.97
CA PRO A 63 -5.46 -29.69 -12.01
C PRO A 63 -4.02 -30.23 -12.00
N GLU A 64 -3.18 -29.71 -12.88
CA GLU A 64 -1.85 -30.29 -13.17
C GLU A 64 -0.72 -29.82 -12.23
N ILE A 65 -0.96 -28.81 -11.36
CA ILE A 65 0.09 -28.32 -10.46
C ILE A 65 0.01 -29.07 -9.12
N PRO A 66 1.08 -29.78 -8.69
CA PRO A 66 1.11 -30.48 -7.41
C PRO A 66 0.84 -29.54 -6.23
N ASN A 67 0.07 -29.97 -5.25
CA ASN A 67 -0.24 -29.20 -4.05
C ASN A 67 1.00 -28.69 -3.29
N HIS A 68 2.10 -29.44 -3.34
CA HIS A 68 3.38 -29.02 -2.77
C HIS A 68 3.90 -27.76 -3.48
N SER A 69 3.90 -27.73 -4.81
CA SER A 69 4.39 -26.58 -5.59
C SER A 69 3.52 -25.35 -5.38
N ARG A 70 2.20 -25.50 -5.26
CA ARG A 70 1.28 -24.40 -4.92
C ARG A 70 1.64 -23.78 -3.56
N ARG A 71 1.90 -24.60 -2.54
CA ARG A 71 2.32 -24.11 -1.22
C ARG A 71 3.67 -23.40 -1.27
N VAL A 72 4.63 -23.95 -2.00
CA VAL A 72 5.96 -23.32 -2.13
C VAL A 72 5.86 -21.98 -2.83
N ILE A 73 5.11 -21.87 -3.93
CA ILE A 73 4.89 -20.57 -4.62
C ILE A 73 4.23 -19.56 -3.68
N PHE A 74 3.21 -19.98 -2.95
CA PHE A 74 2.53 -19.12 -1.98
C PHE A 74 3.48 -18.64 -0.88
N VAL A 75 4.26 -19.55 -0.30
CA VAL A 75 5.22 -19.22 0.76
C VAL A 75 6.31 -18.28 0.25
N ILE A 76 6.89 -18.54 -0.94
CA ILE A 76 7.88 -17.65 -1.56
C ILE A 76 7.27 -16.26 -1.80
N GLY A 77 6.06 -16.18 -2.34
CA GLY A 77 5.39 -14.91 -2.59
C GLY A 77 5.16 -14.10 -1.30
N VAL A 78 4.60 -14.75 -0.26
CA VAL A 78 4.35 -14.10 1.03
C VAL A 78 5.66 -13.67 1.69
N LEU A 79 6.67 -14.55 1.72
CA LEU A 79 7.97 -14.22 2.30
C LEU A 79 8.67 -13.09 1.53
N SER A 80 8.60 -13.09 0.20
CA SER A 80 9.18 -12.03 -0.62
C SER A 80 8.60 -10.67 -0.24
N LEU A 81 7.28 -10.57 -0.09
CA LEU A 81 6.62 -9.32 0.31
C LEU A 81 6.93 -8.95 1.77
N ALA A 82 6.91 -9.93 2.69
CA ALA A 82 7.21 -9.69 4.11
C ALA A 82 8.66 -9.26 4.36
N LEU A 83 9.59 -9.69 3.51
CA LEU A 83 11.00 -9.34 3.64
C LEU A 83 11.37 -7.98 3.03
N VAL A 84 10.49 -7.32 2.28
CA VAL A 84 10.77 -6.00 1.67
C VAL A 84 11.20 -4.95 2.70
N PRO A 85 10.50 -4.78 3.85
CA PRO A 85 10.94 -3.83 4.87
C PRO A 85 12.31 -4.17 5.45
N VAL A 86 12.59 -5.46 5.67
CA VAL A 86 13.89 -5.93 6.18
C VAL A 86 14.99 -5.64 5.16
N PHE A 87 14.73 -5.91 3.88
CA PHE A 87 15.66 -5.58 2.78
C PHE A 87 16.01 -4.09 2.78
N GLN A 88 15.01 -3.21 2.88
CA GLN A 88 15.24 -1.77 2.93
C GLN A 88 16.05 -1.36 4.17
N MET A 89 15.73 -1.91 5.35
CA MET A 89 16.46 -1.58 6.59
C MET A 89 17.94 -2.00 6.56
N VAL A 90 18.26 -3.07 5.83
CA VAL A 90 19.64 -3.58 5.73
C VAL A 90 20.44 -2.91 4.62
N THR A 91 19.78 -2.56 3.52
CA THR A 91 20.47 -2.08 2.31
C THR A 91 20.34 -0.58 2.09
N ASP A 92 19.43 0.11 2.79
CA ASP A 92 19.02 1.49 2.54
C ASP A 92 18.54 1.76 1.08
N LEU A 93 18.26 0.70 0.32
CA LEU A 93 17.79 0.80 -1.06
C LEU A 93 16.25 0.98 -1.11
N PRO A 94 15.73 1.58 -2.19
CA PRO A 94 14.30 1.72 -2.36
C PRO A 94 13.53 0.39 -2.29
N PRO A 95 12.34 0.33 -1.66
CA PRO A 95 11.59 -0.92 -1.42
C PRO A 95 11.25 -1.69 -2.69
N PHE A 96 11.06 -1.00 -3.82
CA PHE A 96 10.72 -1.66 -5.09
C PHE A 96 11.81 -2.64 -5.56
N LEU A 97 13.08 -2.42 -5.22
CA LEU A 97 14.17 -3.36 -5.54
C LEU A 97 14.01 -4.67 -4.76
N GLY A 98 13.55 -4.62 -3.51
CA GLY A 98 13.22 -5.81 -2.72
C GLY A 98 12.08 -6.61 -3.34
N VAL A 99 11.04 -5.93 -3.83
CA VAL A 99 9.91 -6.56 -4.55
C VAL A 99 10.40 -7.21 -5.85
N LEU A 100 11.23 -6.52 -6.63
CA LEU A 100 11.80 -7.06 -7.88
C LEU A 100 12.67 -8.29 -7.61
N LEU A 101 13.47 -8.29 -6.55
CA LEU A 101 14.28 -9.43 -6.16
C LEU A 101 13.38 -10.63 -5.81
N GLY A 102 12.32 -10.41 -5.05
CA GLY A 102 11.32 -11.45 -4.74
C GLY A 102 10.64 -11.99 -6.00
N LEU A 103 10.30 -11.11 -6.94
CA LEU A 103 9.73 -11.50 -8.23
C LEU A 103 10.70 -12.36 -9.05
N VAL A 104 11.99 -12.02 -9.08
CA VAL A 104 13.02 -12.80 -9.78
C VAL A 104 13.15 -14.19 -9.19
N VAL A 105 13.15 -14.31 -7.85
CA VAL A 105 13.19 -15.62 -7.16
C VAL A 105 11.96 -16.46 -7.50
N LEU A 106 10.78 -15.85 -7.48
CA LEU A 106 9.53 -16.52 -7.82
C LEU A 106 9.54 -16.98 -9.30
N TRP A 107 10.00 -16.11 -10.19
CA TRP A 107 10.11 -16.41 -11.62
C TRP A 107 11.03 -17.60 -11.86
N PHE A 108 12.22 -17.56 -11.30
CA PHE A 108 13.20 -18.64 -11.44
C PHE A 108 12.66 -19.98 -10.93
N TYR A 109 11.98 -19.97 -9.77
CA TYR A 109 11.37 -21.17 -9.22
C TYR A 109 10.25 -21.71 -10.13
N THR A 110 9.35 -20.86 -10.60
CA THR A 110 8.22 -21.27 -11.45
C THR A 110 8.70 -21.78 -12.81
N ASP A 111 9.73 -21.18 -13.39
CA ASP A 111 10.27 -21.61 -14.68
C ASP A 111 10.92 -22.98 -14.59
N ILE A 112 11.71 -23.26 -13.55
CA ILE A 112 12.26 -24.58 -13.28
C ILE A 112 11.14 -25.63 -13.04
N MET A 113 10.12 -25.25 -12.25
CA MET A 113 9.00 -26.14 -11.97
C MET A 113 8.25 -26.53 -13.26
N TYR A 114 7.89 -25.56 -14.09
CA TYR A 114 7.19 -25.83 -15.34
C TYR A 114 8.03 -26.61 -16.36
N SER A 115 9.34 -26.40 -16.35
CA SER A 115 10.28 -27.19 -17.17
C SER A 115 10.28 -28.68 -16.79
N LYS A 116 10.18 -28.97 -15.48
CA LYS A 116 10.14 -30.37 -14.97
C LYS A 116 8.81 -31.06 -15.19
N LEU A 117 7.70 -30.31 -15.16
CA LEU A 117 6.34 -30.88 -15.28
C LEU A 117 5.92 -31.21 -16.71
N HIS A 118 6.73 -30.89 -17.74
CA HIS A 118 6.43 -31.16 -19.18
C HIS A 118 5.00 -30.72 -19.58
N MET A 119 4.47 -29.67 -18.95
CA MET A 119 3.13 -29.17 -19.19
C MET A 119 3.02 -28.52 -20.58
N HIS A 120 1.82 -28.60 -21.17
CA HIS A 120 1.54 -27.96 -22.44
C HIS A 120 1.78 -26.45 -22.33
N GLU A 121 2.33 -25.81 -23.36
CA GLU A 121 2.69 -24.37 -23.34
C GLU A 121 1.52 -23.45 -22.94
N SER A 122 0.29 -23.82 -23.32
CA SER A 122 -0.93 -23.05 -22.99
C SER A 122 -1.30 -23.04 -21.49
N ASN A 123 -0.80 -24.00 -20.71
CA ASN A 123 -1.14 -24.15 -19.29
C ASN A 123 -0.03 -23.62 -18.36
N LYS A 124 1.05 -23.07 -18.92
CA LYS A 124 2.17 -22.53 -18.15
C LYS A 124 1.87 -21.08 -17.80
N LEU A 125 1.52 -20.79 -16.56
CA LEU A 125 1.41 -19.43 -16.01
C LEU A 125 2.79 -18.82 -15.79
N ARG A 126 3.56 -18.65 -16.87
CA ARG A 126 4.87 -17.99 -16.82
C ARG A 126 4.70 -16.48 -16.64
N ILE A 127 5.60 -15.87 -15.90
CA ILE A 127 5.61 -14.41 -15.70
C ILE A 127 5.66 -13.68 -17.05
N SER A 128 6.37 -14.20 -18.03
CA SER A 128 6.42 -13.65 -19.40
C SER A 128 5.05 -13.59 -20.10
N GLN A 129 4.10 -14.45 -19.72
CA GLN A 129 2.73 -14.45 -20.24
C GLN A 129 1.80 -13.54 -19.41
N LEU A 130 2.19 -13.18 -18.18
CA LEU A 130 1.45 -12.26 -17.33
C LEU A 130 1.82 -10.79 -17.61
N LEU A 131 3.03 -10.51 -18.11
CA LEU A 131 3.50 -9.16 -18.44
C LEU A 131 2.57 -8.38 -19.39
N PRO A 132 1.98 -8.98 -20.45
CA PRO A 132 1.04 -8.28 -21.32
C PRO A 132 -0.25 -7.84 -20.61
N ASN A 133 -0.58 -8.45 -19.47
CA ASN A 133 -1.78 -8.13 -18.70
C ASN A 133 -1.57 -6.99 -17.68
N ILE A 134 -0.37 -6.37 -17.68
CA ILE A 134 -0.10 -5.20 -16.84
C ILE A 134 -0.97 -4.03 -17.32
N ASP A 135 -1.72 -3.45 -16.40
CA ASP A 135 -2.56 -2.29 -16.68
C ASP A 135 -1.72 -1.01 -16.79
N LEU A 136 -1.31 -0.72 -18.02
CA LEU A 136 -0.56 0.49 -18.34
C LEU A 136 -1.38 1.77 -18.09
N ALA A 137 -2.72 1.71 -18.19
CA ALA A 137 -3.57 2.86 -17.94
C ALA A 137 -3.45 3.32 -16.49
N THR A 138 -3.47 2.39 -15.54
CA THR A 138 -3.25 2.67 -14.12
C THR A 138 -1.85 3.26 -13.86
N ILE A 139 -0.81 2.73 -14.52
CA ILE A 139 0.56 3.26 -14.38
C ILE A 139 0.62 4.72 -14.85
N PHE A 140 0.08 5.02 -16.04
CA PHE A 140 0.06 6.39 -16.58
C PHE A 140 -0.82 7.33 -15.77
N PHE A 141 -1.91 6.82 -15.19
CA PHE A 141 -2.76 7.59 -14.30
C PHE A 141 -1.97 8.07 -13.06
N PHE A 142 -1.28 7.17 -12.37
CA PHE A 142 -0.45 7.56 -11.22
C PHE A 142 0.72 8.46 -11.61
N LEU A 143 1.35 8.20 -12.75
CA LEU A 143 2.39 9.08 -13.28
C LEU A 143 1.85 10.50 -13.50
N GLY A 144 0.68 10.63 -14.13
CA GLY A 144 0.01 11.91 -14.37
C GLY A 144 -0.30 12.67 -13.08
N ILE A 145 -0.81 11.97 -12.05
CA ILE A 145 -1.06 12.55 -10.73
C ILE A 145 0.23 13.09 -10.11
N LEU A 146 1.28 12.28 -10.05
CA LEU A 146 2.55 12.69 -9.44
C LEU A 146 3.20 13.87 -10.20
N MET A 147 3.10 13.89 -11.53
CA MET A 147 3.55 15.03 -12.33
C MET A 147 2.74 16.30 -12.05
N ALA A 148 1.42 16.21 -11.92
CA ALA A 148 0.57 17.34 -11.60
C ALA A 148 0.88 17.91 -10.20
N VAL A 149 1.05 17.03 -9.20
CA VAL A 149 1.45 17.44 -7.85
C VAL A 149 2.83 18.10 -7.86
N GLY A 150 3.81 17.53 -8.57
CA GLY A 150 5.14 18.13 -8.73
C GLY A 150 5.10 19.52 -9.42
N ALA A 151 4.20 19.71 -10.38
CA ALA A 151 4.00 21.02 -11.00
C ALA A 151 3.39 22.03 -10.02
N LEU A 152 2.45 21.64 -9.17
CA LEU A 152 1.87 22.49 -8.12
C LEU A 152 2.91 22.84 -7.04
N GLU A 153 3.78 21.91 -6.69
CA GLU A 153 4.88 22.13 -5.74
C GLU A 153 5.88 23.13 -6.31
N THR A 154 6.37 22.91 -7.53
CA THR A 154 7.35 23.80 -8.17
C THR A 154 6.79 25.20 -8.47
N SER A 155 5.48 25.33 -8.70
CA SER A 155 4.82 26.63 -8.84
C SER A 155 4.58 27.36 -7.52
N GLY A 156 4.88 26.74 -6.37
CA GLY A 156 4.69 27.31 -5.04
C GLY A 156 3.24 27.31 -4.54
N GLN A 157 2.30 26.77 -5.29
CA GLN A 157 0.88 26.76 -4.91
C GLN A 157 0.62 25.89 -3.67
N LEU A 158 1.34 24.77 -3.52
CA LEU A 158 1.22 23.93 -2.32
C LEU A 158 1.70 24.65 -1.07
N GLY A 159 2.77 25.46 -1.18
CA GLY A 159 3.23 26.32 -0.09
C GLY A 159 2.23 27.42 0.31
N LEU A 160 1.48 27.97 -0.64
CA LEU A 160 0.40 28.91 -0.33
C LEU A 160 -0.77 28.21 0.37
N MET A 161 -1.10 26.97 -0.03
CA MET A 161 -2.13 26.17 0.63
C MET A 161 -1.74 25.80 2.06
N SER A 162 -0.49 25.35 2.31
CA SER A 162 -0.03 25.06 3.66
C SER A 162 -0.08 26.29 4.55
N ALA A 163 0.41 27.45 4.08
CA ALA A 163 0.33 28.71 4.82
C ALA A 163 -1.11 29.14 5.12
N PHE A 164 -2.04 28.90 4.21
CA PHE A 164 -3.47 29.16 4.45
C PHE A 164 -4.04 28.23 5.53
N LEU A 165 -3.74 26.92 5.48
CA LEU A 165 -4.18 25.96 6.48
C LEU A 165 -3.58 26.25 7.85
N ASP A 166 -2.30 26.55 7.91
CA ASP A 166 -1.60 26.88 9.15
C ASP A 166 -2.16 28.16 9.80
N LYS A 167 -2.55 29.13 9.00
CA LYS A 167 -3.14 30.37 9.51
C LYS A 167 -4.57 30.18 10.05
N HIS A 168 -5.39 29.33 9.44
CA HIS A 168 -6.81 29.21 9.76
C HIS A 168 -7.15 28.01 10.63
N VAL A 169 -6.43 26.91 10.50
CA VAL A 169 -6.68 25.65 11.23
C VAL A 169 -5.67 25.45 12.35
N HIS A 170 -4.40 25.67 12.09
CA HIS A 170 -3.26 25.63 13.03
C HIS A 170 -3.16 24.35 13.90
N GLU A 171 -3.89 23.30 13.57
CA GLU A 171 -3.93 22.03 14.29
C GLU A 171 -3.60 20.89 13.32
N PRO A 172 -2.39 20.26 13.44
CA PRO A 172 -1.94 19.25 12.48
C PRO A 172 -2.87 18.03 12.36
N TYR A 173 -3.42 17.58 13.49
CA TYR A 173 -4.35 16.43 13.47
C TYR A 173 -5.67 16.77 12.78
N LEU A 174 -6.18 18.01 12.94
CA LEU A 174 -7.39 18.42 12.25
C LEU A 174 -7.15 18.56 10.74
N ILE A 175 -5.99 19.04 10.33
CA ILE A 175 -5.59 19.07 8.91
C ILE A 175 -5.56 17.66 8.33
N SER A 176 -4.89 16.70 9.01
CA SER A 176 -4.85 15.30 8.58
C SER A 176 -6.24 14.66 8.54
N PHE A 177 -7.10 14.98 9.48
CA PHE A 177 -8.48 14.48 9.50
C PHE A 177 -9.29 15.01 8.32
N VAL A 178 -9.21 16.30 8.02
CA VAL A 178 -9.90 16.92 6.87
C VAL A 178 -9.40 16.31 5.57
N ILE A 179 -8.09 16.09 5.42
CA ILE A 179 -7.52 15.40 4.26
C ILE A 179 -8.06 13.97 4.15
N GLY A 180 -8.16 13.25 5.26
CA GLY A 180 -8.76 11.92 5.30
C GLY A 180 -10.24 11.90 4.89
N VAL A 181 -11.03 12.89 5.30
CA VAL A 181 -12.41 13.03 4.85
C VAL A 181 -12.48 13.34 3.36
N LEU A 182 -11.61 14.21 2.85
CA LEU A 182 -11.51 14.51 1.41
C LEU A 182 -11.09 13.26 0.61
N SER A 183 -10.28 12.38 1.19
CA SER A 183 -9.84 11.12 0.59
C SER A 183 -11.01 10.18 0.27
N SER A 184 -12.15 10.32 0.92
CA SER A 184 -13.36 9.54 0.57
C SER A 184 -14.00 9.96 -0.77
N CYS A 185 -13.65 11.14 -1.29
CA CYS A 185 -14.19 11.68 -2.54
C CYS A 185 -13.13 11.82 -3.63
N VAL A 186 -11.87 11.97 -3.24
CA VAL A 186 -10.73 12.21 -4.14
C VAL A 186 -9.72 11.09 -3.92
N ASP A 187 -8.96 10.75 -4.96
CA ASP A 187 -7.90 9.74 -4.86
C ASP A 187 -6.92 10.06 -3.72
N ASN A 188 -6.74 9.10 -2.84
CA ASN A 188 -5.91 9.20 -1.64
C ASN A 188 -4.41 9.39 -1.97
N VAL A 189 -3.92 8.82 -3.08
CA VAL A 189 -2.52 8.96 -3.50
C VAL A 189 -2.22 10.40 -3.89
N ALA A 190 -3.13 11.05 -4.64
CA ALA A 190 -3.00 12.45 -5.01
C ALA A 190 -2.97 13.37 -3.79
N LEU A 191 -3.88 13.14 -2.82
CA LEU A 191 -3.96 13.94 -1.60
C LEU A 191 -2.73 13.79 -0.71
N VAL A 192 -2.24 12.56 -0.53
CA VAL A 192 -1.04 12.30 0.27
C VAL A 192 0.20 12.90 -0.41
N ALA A 193 0.36 12.73 -1.73
CA ALA A 193 1.44 13.34 -2.48
C ALA A 193 1.44 14.87 -2.38
N ALA A 194 0.26 15.49 -2.53
CA ALA A 194 0.11 16.94 -2.34
C ALA A 194 0.46 17.37 -0.92
N THR A 195 0.05 16.61 0.10
CA THR A 195 0.36 16.91 1.50
C THR A 195 1.85 16.83 1.78
N MET A 196 2.56 15.85 1.18
CA MET A 196 4.03 15.77 1.28
C MET A 196 4.71 17.00 0.65
N GLY A 197 4.18 17.53 -0.45
CA GLY A 197 4.66 18.77 -1.07
C GLY A 197 4.29 20.04 -0.29
N MET A 198 3.18 20.01 0.48
CA MET A 198 2.77 21.11 1.34
C MET A 198 3.61 21.22 2.62
N TYR A 199 3.97 20.10 3.22
CA TYR A 199 4.67 19.98 4.49
C TYR A 199 5.95 19.17 4.29
N PRO A 200 7.11 19.82 4.06
CA PRO A 200 8.39 19.11 3.97
C PRO A 200 8.76 18.50 5.34
N ILE A 201 9.49 17.40 5.32
CA ILE A 201 10.02 16.78 6.54
C ILE A 201 10.97 17.76 7.22
N VAL A 202 10.70 18.03 8.49
CA VAL A 202 11.59 18.84 9.32
C VAL A 202 12.70 17.93 9.87
N PRO A 203 14.00 18.30 9.72
CA PRO A 203 15.08 17.53 10.31
C PRO A 203 14.92 17.46 11.84
N ASP A 204 15.11 16.29 12.41
CA ASP A 204 15.07 16.11 13.87
C ASP A 204 16.21 16.89 14.52
N ALA A 205 15.86 17.88 15.36
CA ALA A 205 16.80 18.76 16.02
C ALA A 205 16.36 19.01 17.47
N ALA A 206 17.30 19.20 18.35
CA ALA A 206 17.07 19.33 19.80
C ALA A 206 16.19 20.53 20.24
N ASN A 207 15.94 21.49 19.34
CA ASN A 207 15.23 22.76 19.66
C ASN A 207 14.05 23.01 18.72
N LEU A 208 13.31 21.98 18.32
CA LEU A 208 12.11 22.15 17.50
C LEU A 208 10.95 22.75 18.33
N THR A 209 10.18 23.63 17.69
CA THR A 209 8.91 24.08 18.27
C THR A 209 7.95 22.89 18.38
N PRO A 210 7.01 22.88 19.36
CA PRO A 210 6.03 21.80 19.48
C PRO A 210 5.26 21.53 18.17
N TYR A 211 4.98 22.57 17.38
CA TYR A 211 4.34 22.44 16.07
C TYR A 211 5.25 21.74 15.05
N ALA A 212 6.52 22.08 14.99
CA ALA A 212 7.47 21.48 14.04
C ALA A 212 7.74 19.98 14.34
N GLN A 213 7.59 19.56 15.59
CA GLN A 213 7.75 18.16 15.99
C GLN A 213 6.71 17.21 15.34
N PHE A 214 5.57 17.72 14.90
CA PHE A 214 4.59 16.91 14.16
C PHE A 214 5.06 16.51 12.77
N PHE A 215 5.97 17.29 12.17
CA PHE A 215 6.43 17.12 10.78
C PHE A 215 7.80 16.47 10.64
N VAL A 216 8.40 15.98 11.74
CA VAL A 216 9.60 15.14 11.66
C VAL A 216 9.25 13.76 11.06
N SER A 217 10.27 13.02 10.64
CA SER A 217 10.07 11.62 10.27
C SER A 217 9.43 10.85 11.45
N ASP A 218 8.45 10.00 11.19
CA ASP A 218 7.62 9.32 12.21
C ASP A 218 6.83 10.26 13.13
N GLY A 219 6.71 11.53 12.78
CA GLY A 219 5.90 12.50 13.51
C GLY A 219 4.41 12.16 13.49
N GLY A 220 3.69 12.65 14.52
CA GLY A 220 2.26 12.37 14.69
C GLY A 220 1.40 12.75 13.49
N PHE A 221 1.75 13.81 12.76
CA PHE A 221 1.06 14.24 11.55
C PHE A 221 1.09 13.16 10.47
N TRP A 222 2.25 12.62 10.15
CA TRP A 222 2.42 11.63 9.10
C TRP A 222 1.77 10.30 9.42
N THR A 223 1.89 9.86 10.68
CA THR A 223 1.29 8.62 11.16
C THR A 223 -0.24 8.70 11.10
N PHE A 224 -0.80 9.82 11.56
CA PHE A 224 -2.25 10.03 11.56
C PHE A 224 -2.79 10.29 10.14
N LEU A 225 -2.04 11.02 9.30
CA LEU A 225 -2.38 11.20 7.88
C LEU A 225 -2.44 9.85 7.14
N ALA A 226 -1.45 8.97 7.35
CA ALA A 226 -1.43 7.65 6.75
C ALA A 226 -2.69 6.85 7.14
N TYR A 227 -3.08 6.88 8.40
CA TYR A 227 -4.29 6.22 8.89
C TYR A 227 -5.56 6.82 8.28
N CYS A 228 -5.71 8.14 8.33
CA CYS A 228 -6.90 8.84 7.83
C CYS A 228 -7.08 8.70 6.32
N ALA A 229 -6.00 8.83 5.54
CA ALA A 229 -6.05 8.71 4.09
C ALA A 229 -6.44 7.30 3.63
N VAL A 230 -5.88 6.26 4.28
CA VAL A 230 -6.21 4.85 3.96
C VAL A 230 -7.63 4.48 4.41
N THR A 231 -8.12 5.08 5.51
CA THR A 231 -9.45 4.79 6.05
C THR A 231 -10.53 5.55 5.27
N GLY A 232 -10.21 6.74 4.74
CA GLY A 232 -11.14 7.57 3.99
C GLY A 232 -11.30 7.12 2.53
N GLY A 233 -10.27 6.55 1.91
CA GLY A 233 -10.27 6.06 0.52
C GLY A 233 -10.52 4.57 0.40
#